data_04d0f7282cde3d5d6c1fa1e44df0e231
#
_entry.id   04d0f7282cde3d5d6c1fa1e44df0e231
#
_cell.length_a   1.000
_cell.length_b   1.000
_cell.length_c   1.000
_cell.angle_alpha   90.00
_cell.angle_beta   90.00
_cell.angle_gamma   90.00
#
_symmetry.space_group_name_H-M   'P 1'
#
loop_
_entity.id
_entity.type
_entity.pdbx_description
1 polymer ?
#
loop_
_entity_poly.entity_id
_entity_poly.type
_entity_poly.pdbx_seq_one_letter_code
_entity_poly.pdbx_strand_id
1 'polypeptide(L)'
;MLVLDDVQYTYQRELFRFDLTIEQGQIVSLMGPSGAGKSTLLALVAGFIHPDQGDIRVDGESIVRKEPYQRPFSMLFQEHNLFSHLSVCDNIGLGLHPGLKLTVDQKRQVEQAAQQVGVAEYLDRLPEHLSGGQRQRVALARCFVQPHPMWLLDEPFSALDPVLREEMLSLVKKLAAERGITVLMVTHHLSDAKAIASHFVFVADGKVEAADSMSALSEQHASEKLAAFIRAAR
;
A
#
# COMPACT_ATOMS: atom_id res chain seq x y z
N MET A 1 -2.51 -12.36 9.23
CA MET A 1 -2.13 -13.14 8.04
C MET A 1 -3.15 -12.89 6.94
N LEU A 2 -2.72 -12.51 5.73
CA LEU A 2 -3.56 -12.36 4.54
C LEU A 2 -3.34 -13.57 3.62
N VAL A 3 -4.43 -14.22 3.18
CA VAL A 3 -4.39 -15.36 2.25
C VAL A 3 -5.31 -15.09 1.07
N LEU A 4 -4.78 -15.21 -0.13
CA LEU A 4 -5.51 -15.30 -1.37
C LEU A 4 -5.47 -16.76 -1.81
N ASP A 5 -6.63 -17.43 -1.85
CA ASP A 5 -6.78 -18.86 -2.14
C ASP A 5 -7.49 -19.01 -3.48
N ASP A 6 -6.72 -19.33 -4.52
CA ASP A 6 -7.18 -19.45 -5.92
C ASP A 6 -8.08 -18.28 -6.40
N VAL A 7 -7.70 -17.07 -6.06
CA VAL A 7 -8.46 -15.86 -6.41
C VAL A 7 -8.38 -15.62 -7.91
N GLN A 8 -9.52 -15.66 -8.59
CA GLN A 8 -9.61 -15.45 -10.03
C GLN A 8 -10.50 -14.25 -10.34
N TYR A 9 -10.07 -13.44 -11.30
CA TYR A 9 -10.80 -12.27 -11.77
C TYR A 9 -10.58 -12.07 -13.27
N THR A 10 -11.66 -11.84 -14.02
CA THR A 10 -11.59 -11.64 -15.47
C THR A 10 -11.87 -10.18 -15.81
N TYR A 11 -10.94 -9.53 -16.50
CA TYR A 11 -11.10 -8.18 -17.01
C TYR A 11 -10.80 -8.14 -18.52
N GLN A 12 -11.74 -7.68 -19.32
CA GLN A 12 -11.59 -7.54 -20.79
C GLN A 12 -11.01 -8.80 -21.51
N ARG A 13 -11.42 -10.00 -21.07
CA ARG A 13 -10.96 -11.34 -21.51
C ARG A 13 -9.58 -11.76 -21.00
N GLU A 14 -8.92 -10.97 -20.17
CA GLU A 14 -7.70 -11.37 -19.47
C GLU A 14 -8.07 -11.98 -18.12
N LEU A 15 -7.55 -13.18 -17.85
CA LEU A 15 -7.73 -13.86 -16.58
C LEU A 15 -6.57 -13.54 -15.64
N PHE A 16 -6.89 -13.01 -14.50
CA PHE A 16 -5.98 -12.82 -13.37
C PHE A 16 -6.19 -13.94 -12.35
N ARG A 17 -5.10 -14.55 -11.90
CA ARG A 17 -5.13 -15.61 -10.89
C ARG A 17 -4.06 -15.39 -9.84
N PHE A 18 -4.49 -15.25 -8.59
CA PHE A 18 -3.60 -14.97 -7.47
C PHE A 18 -3.74 -16.04 -6.39
N ASP A 19 -2.62 -16.65 -6.05
CA ASP A 19 -2.46 -17.54 -4.91
C ASP A 19 -1.28 -17.00 -4.10
N LEU A 20 -1.51 -16.57 -2.85
CA LEU A 20 -0.55 -15.80 -2.09
C LEU A 20 -0.87 -15.86 -0.60
N THR A 21 0.17 -16.03 0.21
CA THR A 21 0.09 -15.86 1.67
C THR A 21 1.07 -14.80 2.13
N ILE A 22 0.60 -13.86 2.94
CA ILE A 22 1.40 -12.81 3.59
C ILE A 22 1.23 -12.97 5.10
N GLU A 23 2.33 -13.21 5.79
CA GLU A 23 2.34 -13.36 7.24
C GLU A 23 2.22 -12.02 7.95
N GLN A 24 1.72 -12.05 9.17
CA GLN A 24 1.58 -10.85 10.00
C GLN A 24 2.94 -10.18 10.26
N GLY A 25 2.97 -8.85 10.15
CA GLY A 25 4.17 -8.04 10.39
C GLY A 25 5.19 -8.05 9.24
N GLN A 26 4.93 -8.76 8.15
CA GLN A 26 5.77 -8.66 6.96
C GLN A 26 5.57 -7.34 6.22
N ILE A 27 6.67 -6.79 5.69
CA ILE A 27 6.63 -5.76 4.65
C ILE A 27 6.91 -6.45 3.32
N VAL A 28 5.90 -6.51 2.47
CA VAL A 28 5.94 -7.21 1.18
C VAL A 28 5.92 -6.21 0.05
N SER A 29 6.91 -6.29 -0.84
CA SER A 29 6.95 -5.50 -2.07
C SER A 29 6.31 -6.27 -3.21
N LEU A 30 5.23 -5.72 -3.78
CA LEU A 30 4.54 -6.23 -4.95
C LEU A 30 5.15 -5.60 -6.22
N MET A 31 5.84 -6.41 -7.00
CA MET A 31 6.60 -5.98 -8.18
C MET A 31 6.10 -6.67 -9.45
N GLY A 32 6.47 -6.11 -10.58
CA GLY A 32 6.16 -6.67 -11.90
C GLY A 32 6.01 -5.60 -12.96
N PRO A 33 5.99 -5.98 -14.24
CA PRO A 33 5.83 -5.04 -15.33
C PRO A 33 4.50 -4.28 -15.27
N SER A 34 4.41 -3.18 -16.03
CA SER A 34 3.15 -2.45 -16.19
C SER A 34 2.10 -3.37 -16.81
N GLY A 35 0.85 -3.29 -16.34
CA GLY A 35 -0.23 -4.16 -16.79
C GLY A 35 -0.23 -5.59 -16.25
N ALA A 36 0.75 -6.00 -15.44
CA ALA A 36 0.84 -7.37 -14.90
C ALA A 36 -0.29 -7.78 -13.94
N GLY A 37 -1.10 -6.82 -13.43
CA GLY A 37 -2.19 -7.09 -12.50
C GLY A 37 -1.94 -6.67 -11.05
N LYS A 38 -0.88 -5.89 -10.76
CA LYS A 38 -0.57 -5.43 -9.40
C LYS A 38 -1.70 -4.62 -8.76
N SER A 39 -2.21 -3.61 -9.47
CA SER A 39 -3.34 -2.78 -9.00
C SER A 39 -4.64 -3.59 -8.94
N THR A 40 -4.81 -4.58 -9.83
CA THR A 40 -5.94 -5.53 -9.77
C THR A 40 -5.89 -6.35 -8.48
N LEU A 41 -4.72 -6.88 -8.11
CA LEU A 41 -4.52 -7.60 -6.85
C LEU A 41 -4.84 -6.72 -5.65
N LEU A 42 -4.32 -5.48 -5.60
CA LEU A 42 -4.65 -4.53 -4.53
C LEU A 42 -6.14 -4.22 -4.47
N ALA A 43 -6.80 -4.00 -5.63
CA ALA A 43 -8.22 -3.71 -5.70
C ALA A 43 -9.09 -4.87 -5.21
N LEU A 44 -8.71 -6.13 -5.51
CA LEU A 44 -9.34 -7.33 -4.98
C LEU A 44 -9.21 -7.42 -3.46
N VAL A 45 -7.99 -7.23 -2.94
CA VAL A 45 -7.74 -7.25 -1.50
C VAL A 45 -8.50 -6.12 -0.78
N ALA A 46 -8.50 -4.91 -1.35
CA ALA A 46 -9.21 -3.76 -0.79
C ALA A 46 -10.74 -3.84 -0.91
N GLY A 47 -11.27 -4.68 -1.83
CA GLY A 47 -12.70 -4.88 -2.03
C GLY A 47 -13.35 -3.92 -3.03
N PHE A 48 -12.56 -3.21 -3.83
CA PHE A 48 -13.09 -2.36 -4.90
C PHE A 48 -13.59 -3.16 -6.11
N ILE A 49 -13.09 -4.37 -6.27
CA ILE A 49 -13.57 -5.37 -7.22
C ILE A 49 -13.74 -6.70 -6.49
N HIS A 50 -14.64 -7.53 -6.98
CA HIS A 50 -14.90 -8.85 -6.41
C HIS A 50 -14.30 -9.95 -7.29
N PRO A 51 -13.72 -11.00 -6.71
CA PRO A 51 -13.23 -12.12 -7.47
C PRO A 51 -14.40 -12.91 -8.10
N ASP A 52 -14.16 -13.48 -9.28
CA ASP A 52 -15.10 -14.41 -9.93
C ASP A 52 -15.10 -15.77 -9.20
N GLN A 53 -13.91 -16.17 -8.66
CA GLN A 53 -13.71 -17.42 -7.92
C GLN A 53 -12.64 -17.23 -6.86
N GLY A 54 -12.54 -18.20 -5.93
CA GLY A 54 -11.56 -18.21 -4.86
C GLY A 54 -12.01 -17.45 -3.63
N ASP A 55 -11.11 -17.31 -2.67
CA ASP A 55 -11.40 -16.65 -1.39
C ASP A 55 -10.23 -15.74 -0.96
N ILE A 56 -10.56 -14.67 -0.27
CA ILE A 56 -9.59 -13.76 0.36
C ILE A 56 -9.88 -13.76 1.85
N ARG A 57 -8.88 -14.16 2.64
CA ARG A 57 -9.02 -14.28 4.10
C ARG A 57 -8.01 -13.39 4.83
N VAL A 58 -8.47 -12.80 5.91
CA VAL A 58 -7.61 -12.12 6.90
C VAL A 58 -7.81 -12.81 8.24
N ASP A 59 -6.71 -13.28 8.82
CA ASP A 59 -6.71 -14.03 10.10
C ASP A 59 -7.71 -15.19 10.13
N GLY A 60 -7.85 -15.90 8.98
CA GLY A 60 -8.74 -17.03 8.80
C GLY A 60 -10.19 -16.66 8.44
N GLU A 61 -10.59 -15.40 8.53
CA GLU A 61 -11.94 -14.93 8.18
C GLU A 61 -12.02 -14.47 6.73
N SER A 62 -12.98 -14.99 5.96
CA SER A 62 -13.24 -14.53 4.59
C SER A 62 -13.73 -13.09 4.56
N ILE A 63 -13.13 -12.27 3.70
CA ILE A 63 -13.47 -10.86 3.53
C ILE A 63 -14.07 -10.55 2.15
N VAL A 64 -14.29 -11.55 1.29
CA VAL A 64 -14.78 -11.34 -0.09
C VAL A 64 -16.11 -10.60 -0.10
N ARG A 65 -17.00 -10.90 0.85
CA ARG A 65 -18.33 -10.26 0.95
C ARG A 65 -18.35 -8.97 1.75
N LYS A 66 -17.20 -8.57 2.35
CA LYS A 66 -17.09 -7.32 3.11
C LYS A 66 -16.87 -6.16 2.15
N GLU A 67 -17.62 -5.08 2.37
CA GLU A 67 -17.44 -3.81 1.68
C GLU A 67 -16.04 -3.22 2.02
N PRO A 68 -15.44 -2.36 1.16
CA PRO A 68 -14.11 -1.80 1.41
C PRO A 68 -13.94 -1.19 2.80
N TYR A 69 -14.93 -0.44 3.30
CA TYR A 69 -14.88 0.20 4.61
C TYR A 69 -14.97 -0.76 5.80
N GLN A 70 -15.35 -2.02 5.57
CA GLN A 70 -15.42 -3.07 6.59
C GLN A 70 -14.15 -3.92 6.63
N ARG A 71 -13.26 -3.75 5.63
CA ARG A 71 -12.02 -4.51 5.55
C ARG A 71 -10.95 -3.89 6.45
N PRO A 72 -10.09 -4.71 7.08
CA PRO A 72 -9.10 -4.23 8.06
C PRO A 72 -7.85 -3.63 7.40
N PHE A 73 -8.04 -2.73 6.42
CA PHE A 73 -6.95 -2.14 5.64
C PHE A 73 -6.98 -0.63 5.65
N SER A 74 -5.81 -0.01 5.80
CA SER A 74 -5.60 1.37 5.38
C SER A 74 -5.02 1.36 3.98
N MET A 75 -5.56 2.15 3.06
CA MET A 75 -5.09 2.19 1.69
C MET A 75 -4.61 3.57 1.28
N LEU A 76 -3.45 3.59 0.64
CA LEU A 76 -2.94 4.73 -0.10
C LEU A 76 -3.03 4.42 -1.59
N PHE A 77 -3.74 5.28 -2.32
CA PHE A 77 -3.90 5.20 -3.77
C PHE A 77 -2.81 5.97 -4.50
N GLN A 78 -2.48 5.55 -5.70
CA GLN A 78 -1.50 6.21 -6.56
C GLN A 78 -1.81 7.69 -6.80
N GLU A 79 -3.08 8.06 -6.99
CA GLU A 79 -3.53 9.45 -7.20
C GLU A 79 -3.77 10.23 -5.89
N HIS A 80 -3.35 9.69 -4.74
CA HIS A 80 -3.48 10.26 -3.39
C HIS A 80 -4.92 10.43 -2.88
N ASN A 81 -5.91 10.61 -3.75
CA ASN A 81 -7.34 10.75 -3.47
C ASN A 81 -7.65 11.70 -2.29
N LEU A 82 -7.01 12.88 -2.29
CA LEU A 82 -7.33 13.92 -1.32
C LEU A 82 -8.61 14.65 -1.72
N PHE A 83 -9.43 14.97 -0.73
CA PHE A 83 -10.63 15.78 -0.93
C PHE A 83 -10.22 17.25 -1.09
N SER A 84 -10.37 17.81 -2.28
CA SER A 84 -9.89 19.14 -2.65
C SER A 84 -10.51 20.28 -1.84
N HIS A 85 -11.73 20.09 -1.35
CA HIS A 85 -12.48 21.07 -0.56
C HIS A 85 -12.23 20.98 0.95
N LEU A 86 -11.42 20.02 1.40
CA LEU A 86 -11.06 19.83 2.80
C LEU A 86 -9.61 20.26 3.04
N SER A 87 -9.34 20.82 4.22
CA SER A 87 -7.99 21.15 4.65
C SER A 87 -7.09 19.89 4.77
N VAL A 88 -5.79 20.09 4.89
CA VAL A 88 -4.84 19.00 5.20
C VAL A 88 -5.23 18.32 6.50
N CYS A 89 -5.57 19.10 7.55
CA CYS A 89 -6.03 18.59 8.83
C CYS A 89 -7.24 17.66 8.67
N ASP A 90 -8.25 18.12 7.92
CA ASP A 90 -9.47 17.36 7.68
C ASP A 90 -9.21 16.11 6.83
N ASN A 91 -8.38 16.23 5.78
CA ASN A 91 -8.00 15.07 4.96
C ASN A 91 -7.34 13.97 5.79
N ILE A 92 -6.44 14.30 6.71
CA ILE A 92 -5.84 13.33 7.63
C ILE A 92 -6.90 12.82 8.61
N GLY A 93 -7.73 13.72 9.15
CA GLY A 93 -8.78 13.41 10.13
C GLY A 93 -9.85 12.44 9.64
N LEU A 94 -10.10 12.41 8.31
CA LEU A 94 -11.00 11.41 7.69
C LEU A 94 -10.52 9.96 7.92
N GLY A 95 -9.22 9.75 8.14
CA GLY A 95 -8.69 8.44 8.50
C GLY A 95 -9.15 7.95 9.90
N LEU A 96 -9.57 8.86 10.76
CA LEU A 96 -10.05 8.56 12.12
C LEU A 96 -11.57 8.58 12.23
N HIS A 97 -12.23 9.50 11.51
CA HIS A 97 -13.68 9.64 11.57
C HIS A 97 -14.25 10.23 10.28
N PRO A 98 -15.14 9.51 9.55
CA PRO A 98 -15.65 9.94 8.25
C PRO A 98 -16.47 11.23 8.30
N GLY A 99 -17.04 11.59 9.43
CA GLY A 99 -17.78 12.84 9.64
C GLY A 99 -16.99 13.94 10.32
N LEU A 100 -15.65 13.80 10.46
CA LEU A 100 -14.73 14.77 11.07
C LEU A 100 -15.10 15.22 12.50
N LYS A 101 -15.86 14.40 13.23
CA LYS A 101 -16.19 14.64 14.64
C LYS A 101 -15.08 14.11 15.52
N LEU A 102 -13.91 14.74 15.44
CA LEU A 102 -12.69 14.29 16.11
C LEU A 102 -12.71 14.67 17.62
N THR A 103 -12.35 13.72 18.47
CA THR A 103 -12.04 13.98 19.87
C THR A 103 -10.74 14.77 20.00
N VAL A 104 -10.44 15.27 21.22
CA VAL A 104 -9.17 15.96 21.50
C VAL A 104 -7.96 15.07 21.21
N ASP A 105 -8.04 13.78 21.58
CA ASP A 105 -6.95 12.83 21.35
C ASP A 105 -6.79 12.50 19.85
N GLN A 106 -7.89 12.39 19.10
CA GLN A 106 -7.83 12.21 17.65
C GLN A 106 -7.22 13.43 16.93
N LYS A 107 -7.51 14.65 17.37
CA LYS A 107 -6.86 15.86 16.85
C LYS A 107 -5.34 15.83 17.06
N ARG A 108 -4.89 15.39 18.26
CA ARG A 108 -3.46 15.21 18.55
C ARG A 108 -2.83 14.14 17.64
N GLN A 109 -3.55 13.05 17.36
CA GLN A 109 -3.07 12.02 16.41
C GLN A 109 -2.89 12.59 14.99
N VAL A 110 -3.82 13.44 14.53
CA VAL A 110 -3.69 14.15 13.24
C VAL A 110 -2.44 15.03 13.22
N GLU A 111 -2.24 15.85 14.26
CA GLU A 111 -1.06 16.72 14.38
C GLU A 111 0.24 15.91 14.40
N GLN A 112 0.29 14.84 15.18
CA GLN A 112 1.45 13.95 15.27
C GLN A 112 1.76 13.28 13.92
N ALA A 113 0.74 12.78 13.22
CA ALA A 113 0.93 12.19 11.90
C ALA A 113 1.44 13.24 10.89
N ALA A 114 0.89 14.45 10.92
CA ALA A 114 1.35 15.56 10.08
C ALA A 114 2.81 15.94 10.37
N GLN A 115 3.22 15.94 11.64
CA GLN A 115 4.62 16.16 12.03
C GLN A 115 5.54 15.05 11.52
N GLN A 116 5.13 13.78 11.67
CA GLN A 116 5.91 12.63 11.25
C GLN A 116 6.24 12.64 9.74
N VAL A 117 5.28 13.10 8.91
CA VAL A 117 5.48 13.20 7.46
C VAL A 117 5.95 14.60 7.01
N GLY A 118 6.21 15.54 7.94
CA GLY A 118 6.72 16.88 7.63
C GLY A 118 5.72 17.76 6.87
N VAL A 119 4.43 17.75 7.24
CA VAL A 119 3.38 18.62 6.68
C VAL A 119 2.62 19.42 7.72
N ALA A 120 3.10 19.46 8.97
CA ALA A 120 2.41 20.13 10.08
C ALA A 120 2.17 21.64 9.84
N GLU A 121 3.06 22.32 9.14
CA GLU A 121 2.91 23.73 8.79
C GLU A 121 1.81 24.03 7.74
N TYR A 122 1.26 22.98 7.12
CA TYR A 122 0.25 23.06 6.07
C TYR A 122 -1.14 22.63 6.50
N LEU A 123 -1.38 22.35 7.79
CA LEU A 123 -2.63 21.75 8.31
C LEU A 123 -3.89 22.52 7.87
N ASP A 124 -3.82 23.83 7.76
CA ASP A 124 -4.96 24.67 7.37
C ASP A 124 -5.08 24.91 5.85
N ARG A 125 -4.11 24.38 5.05
CA ARG A 125 -4.14 24.58 3.59
C ARG A 125 -5.05 23.56 2.91
N LEU A 126 -5.55 23.95 1.73
CA LEU A 126 -6.24 23.06 0.82
C LEU A 126 -5.22 22.31 -0.06
N PRO A 127 -5.56 21.09 -0.55
CA PRO A 127 -4.69 20.29 -1.40
C PRO A 127 -4.19 20.98 -2.67
N GLU A 128 -4.95 21.91 -3.24
CA GLU A 128 -4.56 22.69 -4.42
C GLU A 128 -3.34 23.60 -4.18
N HIS A 129 -3.10 24.00 -2.93
CA HIS A 129 -1.95 24.81 -2.53
C HIS A 129 -0.73 23.99 -2.11
N LEU A 130 -0.74 22.68 -2.37
CA LEU A 130 0.34 21.75 -2.04
C LEU A 130 1.06 21.26 -3.29
N SER A 131 2.38 21.00 -3.18
CA SER A 131 3.13 20.26 -4.18
C SER A 131 2.68 18.80 -4.26
N GLY A 132 3.05 18.08 -5.34
CA GLY A 132 2.77 16.65 -5.48
C GLY A 132 3.29 15.83 -4.30
N GLY A 133 4.54 16.05 -3.90
CA GLY A 133 5.14 15.37 -2.75
C GLY A 133 4.47 15.72 -1.41
N GLN A 134 4.01 16.96 -1.23
CA GLN A 134 3.23 17.34 -0.03
C GLN A 134 1.89 16.62 0.00
N ARG A 135 1.16 16.56 -1.12
CA ARG A 135 -0.09 15.78 -1.22
C ARG A 135 0.11 14.31 -0.91
N GLN A 136 1.19 13.71 -1.42
CA GLN A 136 1.53 12.31 -1.15
C GLN A 136 1.78 12.07 0.34
N ARG A 137 2.51 12.96 1.01
CA ARG A 137 2.75 12.88 2.47
C ARG A 137 1.47 13.05 3.28
N VAL A 138 0.56 13.92 2.88
CA VAL A 138 -0.78 14.04 3.51
C VAL A 138 -1.57 12.73 3.38
N ALA A 139 -1.54 12.09 2.21
CA ALA A 139 -2.21 10.81 2.00
C ALA A 139 -1.59 9.67 2.83
N LEU A 140 -0.26 9.67 3.00
CA LEU A 140 0.44 8.76 3.92
C LEU A 140 0.02 9.01 5.37
N ALA A 141 -0.03 10.27 5.82
CA ALA A 141 -0.49 10.59 7.17
C ALA A 141 -1.92 10.12 7.43
N ARG A 142 -2.82 10.28 6.44
CA ARG A 142 -4.20 9.75 6.52
C ARG A 142 -4.23 8.22 6.64
N CYS A 143 -3.31 7.52 5.98
CA CYS A 143 -3.16 6.08 6.11
C CYS A 143 -2.64 5.70 7.52
N PHE A 144 -1.66 6.43 8.05
CA PHE A 144 -1.01 6.13 9.34
C PHE A 144 -1.90 6.34 10.57
N VAL A 145 -2.89 7.26 10.51
CA VAL A 145 -3.80 7.49 11.64
C VAL A 145 -4.88 6.41 11.76
N GLN A 146 -5.13 5.63 10.70
CA GLN A 146 -6.15 4.58 10.73
C GLN A 146 -5.73 3.41 11.62
N PRO A 147 -6.64 2.85 12.44
CA PRO A 147 -6.33 1.78 13.39
C PRO A 147 -6.36 0.38 12.75
N HIS A 148 -5.91 0.25 11.50
CA HIS A 148 -5.93 -1.02 10.80
C HIS A 148 -4.59 -1.75 10.88
N PRO A 149 -4.59 -3.10 10.99
CA PRO A 149 -3.38 -3.91 11.14
C PRO A 149 -2.60 -4.10 9.83
N MET A 150 -3.14 -3.64 8.69
CA MET A 150 -2.49 -3.79 7.40
C MET A 150 -2.58 -2.51 6.57
N TRP A 151 -1.47 -2.17 5.89
CA TRP A 151 -1.40 -1.07 4.92
C TRP A 151 -1.25 -1.62 3.50
N LEU A 152 -2.10 -1.11 2.61
CA LEU A 152 -2.04 -1.33 1.16
C LEU A 152 -1.54 -0.03 0.52
N LEU A 153 -0.31 -0.03 0.04
CA LEU A 153 0.35 1.18 -0.47
C LEU A 153 0.60 1.05 -1.97
N ASP A 154 -0.06 1.86 -2.78
CA ASP A 154 0.13 1.88 -4.23
C ASP A 154 1.05 3.05 -4.61
N GLU A 155 2.31 2.73 -4.96
CA GLU A 155 3.37 3.67 -5.32
C GLU A 155 3.56 4.84 -4.32
N PRO A 156 3.76 4.53 -3.03
CA PRO A 156 3.65 5.53 -1.95
C PRO A 156 4.70 6.64 -1.99
N PHE A 157 5.73 6.54 -2.84
CA PHE A 157 6.86 7.46 -2.86
C PHE A 157 7.18 8.02 -4.25
N SER A 158 6.31 7.81 -5.25
CA SER A 158 6.58 8.16 -6.66
C SER A 158 6.76 9.66 -6.91
N ALA A 159 6.09 10.53 -6.12
CA ALA A 159 6.16 11.98 -6.25
C ALA A 159 7.18 12.65 -5.31
N LEU A 160 8.00 11.87 -4.61
CA LEU A 160 8.99 12.39 -3.66
C LEU A 160 10.37 12.49 -4.30
N ASP A 161 11.12 13.53 -3.93
CA ASP A 161 12.55 13.61 -4.21
C ASP A 161 13.33 12.53 -3.45
N PRO A 162 14.58 12.22 -3.85
CA PRO A 162 15.33 11.10 -3.28
C PRO A 162 15.52 11.18 -1.76
N VAL A 163 15.74 12.38 -1.20
CA VAL A 163 15.99 12.55 0.24
C VAL A 163 14.72 12.27 1.03
N LEU A 164 13.60 12.91 0.65
CA LEU A 164 12.31 12.68 1.28
C LEU A 164 11.82 11.24 1.10
N ARG A 165 12.14 10.61 -0.03
CA ARG A 165 11.81 9.20 -0.27
C ARG A 165 12.49 8.30 0.77
N GLU A 166 13.78 8.45 1.00
CA GLU A 166 14.52 7.67 2.01
C GLU A 166 13.97 7.90 3.43
N GLU A 167 13.63 9.15 3.77
CA GLU A 167 13.00 9.47 5.06
C GLU A 167 11.65 8.77 5.22
N MET A 168 10.81 8.81 4.19
CA MET A 168 9.47 8.17 4.24
C MET A 168 9.55 6.64 4.23
N LEU A 169 10.49 6.04 3.49
CA LEU A 169 10.78 4.60 3.55
C LEU A 169 11.16 4.19 4.98
N SER A 170 12.09 4.93 5.60
CA SER A 170 12.51 4.69 6.99
C SER A 170 11.35 4.84 7.97
N LEU A 171 10.49 5.86 7.78
CA LEU A 171 9.32 6.10 8.62
C LEU A 171 8.30 4.95 8.51
N VAL A 172 7.96 4.51 7.28
CA VAL A 172 7.06 3.37 7.06
C VAL A 172 7.60 2.11 7.75
N LYS A 173 8.88 1.79 7.55
CA LYS A 173 9.54 0.65 8.19
C LYS A 173 9.46 0.71 9.71
N LYS A 174 9.77 1.88 10.28
CA LYS A 174 9.73 2.12 11.72
C LYS A 174 8.33 1.94 12.28
N LEU A 175 7.33 2.63 11.70
CA LEU A 175 5.95 2.58 12.18
C LEU A 175 5.34 1.18 12.02
N ALA A 176 5.65 0.48 10.91
CA ALA A 176 5.19 -0.89 10.72
C ALA A 176 5.75 -1.83 11.80
N ALA A 177 7.03 -1.72 12.13
CA ALA A 177 7.66 -2.52 13.18
C ALA A 177 7.12 -2.18 14.58
N GLU A 178 6.99 -0.90 14.92
CA GLU A 178 6.49 -0.45 16.23
C GLU A 178 5.04 -0.87 16.50
N ARG A 179 4.21 -0.92 15.47
CA ARG A 179 2.77 -1.20 15.60
C ARG A 179 2.40 -2.63 15.18
N GLY A 180 3.36 -3.45 14.73
CA GLY A 180 3.10 -4.79 14.21
C GLY A 180 2.26 -4.81 12.92
N ILE A 181 2.38 -3.77 12.09
CA ILE A 181 1.59 -3.59 10.86
C ILE A 181 2.17 -4.46 9.73
N THR A 182 1.31 -5.17 9.04
CA THR A 182 1.64 -5.84 7.78
C THR A 182 1.52 -4.83 6.63
N VAL A 183 2.48 -4.80 5.72
CA VAL A 183 2.49 -3.85 4.59
C VAL A 183 2.54 -4.61 3.28
N LEU A 184 1.61 -4.31 2.37
CA LEU A 184 1.70 -4.70 0.96
C LEU A 184 1.88 -3.44 0.12
N MET A 185 3.07 -3.28 -0.46
CA MET A 185 3.48 -2.07 -1.16
C MET A 185 3.79 -2.38 -2.62
N VAL A 186 3.08 -1.71 -3.53
CA VAL A 186 3.47 -1.68 -4.95
C VAL A 186 4.56 -0.64 -5.15
N THR A 187 5.64 -1.02 -5.79
CA THR A 187 6.69 -0.08 -6.22
C THR A 187 7.32 -0.55 -7.53
N HIS A 188 7.71 0.42 -8.35
CA HIS A 188 8.51 0.20 -9.56
C HIS A 188 10.02 0.33 -9.29
N HIS A 189 10.40 0.78 -8.09
CA HIS A 189 11.79 0.99 -7.72
C HIS A 189 12.31 -0.17 -6.88
N LEU A 190 13.25 -0.94 -7.42
CA LEU A 190 13.91 -2.03 -6.68
C LEU A 190 14.67 -1.52 -5.44
N SER A 191 15.17 -0.29 -5.46
CA SER A 191 15.81 0.36 -4.32
C SER A 191 14.86 0.46 -3.12
N ASP A 192 13.62 0.90 -3.36
CA ASP A 192 12.60 1.06 -2.32
C ASP A 192 12.26 -0.30 -1.70
N ALA A 193 12.04 -1.31 -2.56
CA ALA A 193 11.78 -2.67 -2.11
C ALA A 193 12.91 -3.21 -1.22
N LYS A 194 14.17 -3.07 -1.68
CA LYS A 194 15.35 -3.52 -0.94
C LYS A 194 15.57 -2.76 0.37
N ALA A 195 15.14 -1.50 0.46
CA ALA A 195 15.31 -0.68 1.66
C ALA A 195 14.44 -1.12 2.83
N ILE A 196 13.19 -1.52 2.58
CA ILE A 196 12.23 -1.76 3.65
C ILE A 196 11.55 -3.13 3.64
N ALA A 197 11.40 -3.78 2.49
CA ALA A 197 10.68 -5.04 2.40
C ALA A 197 11.46 -6.22 2.98
N SER A 198 10.77 -7.09 3.67
CA SER A 198 11.27 -8.40 4.12
C SER A 198 11.05 -9.49 3.06
N HIS A 199 9.98 -9.35 2.27
CA HIS A 199 9.57 -10.29 1.23
C HIS A 199 9.17 -9.55 -0.04
N PHE A 200 9.14 -10.27 -1.14
CA PHE A 200 8.62 -9.77 -2.40
C PHE A 200 7.57 -10.73 -3.00
N VAL A 201 6.69 -10.16 -3.79
CA VAL A 201 5.78 -10.87 -4.68
C VAL A 201 5.99 -10.32 -6.09
N PHE A 202 6.30 -11.18 -7.03
CA PHE A 202 6.46 -10.82 -8.42
C PHE A 202 5.27 -11.30 -9.23
N VAL A 203 4.56 -10.35 -9.85
CA VAL A 203 3.39 -10.62 -10.69
C VAL A 203 3.76 -10.37 -12.16
N ALA A 204 3.45 -11.35 -12.99
CA ALA A 204 3.57 -11.24 -14.44
C ALA A 204 2.44 -12.04 -15.11
N ASP A 205 1.97 -11.55 -16.27
CA ASP A 205 0.92 -12.19 -17.07
C ASP A 205 -0.33 -12.57 -16.24
N GLY A 206 -0.74 -11.68 -15.36
CA GLY A 206 -1.94 -11.85 -14.53
C GLY A 206 -1.83 -12.85 -13.38
N LYS A 207 -0.64 -13.32 -13.02
CA LYS A 207 -0.45 -14.29 -11.94
C LYS A 207 0.78 -14.02 -11.07
N VAL A 208 0.79 -14.59 -9.87
CA VAL A 208 1.97 -14.63 -9.01
C VAL A 208 2.98 -15.62 -9.61
N GLU A 209 4.10 -15.11 -10.10
CA GLU A 209 5.19 -15.91 -10.69
C GLU A 209 6.24 -16.30 -9.66
N ALA A 210 6.45 -15.47 -8.64
CA ALA A 210 7.37 -15.75 -7.54
C ALA A 210 6.95 -14.99 -6.29
N ALA A 211 7.13 -15.60 -5.13
CA ALA A 211 6.97 -14.98 -3.82
C ALA A 211 8.01 -15.58 -2.88
N ASP A 212 8.88 -14.73 -2.31
CA ASP A 212 9.98 -15.19 -1.47
C ASP A 212 10.51 -14.05 -0.58
N SER A 213 11.49 -14.36 0.27
CA SER A 213 12.24 -13.38 1.04
C SER A 213 13.06 -12.45 0.13
N MET A 214 13.31 -11.22 0.57
CA MET A 214 14.14 -10.26 -0.19
C MET A 214 15.56 -10.78 -0.45
N SER A 215 16.08 -11.72 0.34
CA SER A 215 17.40 -12.34 0.12
C SER A 215 17.45 -13.20 -1.15
N ALA A 216 16.32 -13.76 -1.58
CA ALA A 216 16.22 -14.54 -2.81
C ALA A 216 16.10 -13.66 -4.08
N LEU A 217 15.88 -12.35 -3.92
CA LEU A 217 15.72 -11.42 -5.04
C LEU A 217 17.04 -11.20 -5.77
N SER A 218 17.29 -11.96 -6.84
CA SER A 218 18.54 -11.93 -7.60
C SER A 218 18.29 -12.15 -9.10
N GLU A 219 19.27 -11.77 -9.92
CA GLU A 219 19.26 -12.04 -11.36
C GLU A 219 19.39 -13.53 -11.72
N GLN A 220 19.72 -14.35 -10.73
CA GLN A 220 19.84 -15.81 -10.85
C GLN A 220 18.63 -16.54 -10.28
N HIS A 221 17.53 -15.83 -10.02
CA HIS A 221 16.30 -16.43 -9.51
C HIS A 221 15.75 -17.47 -10.51
N ALA A 222 15.12 -18.52 -9.99
CA ALA A 222 14.56 -19.63 -10.81
C ALA A 222 13.49 -19.17 -11.81
N SER A 223 12.75 -18.09 -11.51
CA SER A 223 11.85 -17.45 -12.47
C SER A 223 12.65 -16.59 -13.46
N GLU A 224 12.71 -17.01 -14.72
CA GLU A 224 13.36 -16.26 -15.79
C GLU A 224 12.76 -14.86 -16.00
N LYS A 225 11.44 -14.72 -15.84
CA LYS A 225 10.74 -13.42 -15.96
C LYS A 225 11.18 -12.45 -14.85
N LEU A 226 11.30 -12.94 -13.61
CA LEU A 226 11.81 -12.13 -12.50
C LEU A 226 13.27 -11.75 -12.74
N ALA A 227 14.11 -12.69 -13.14
CA ALA A 227 15.52 -12.43 -13.45
C ALA A 227 15.68 -11.37 -14.57
N ALA A 228 14.86 -11.45 -15.62
CA ALA A 228 14.83 -10.46 -16.68
C ALA A 228 14.35 -9.08 -16.19
N PHE A 229 13.31 -9.04 -15.36
CA PHE A 229 12.81 -7.81 -14.75
C PHE A 229 13.87 -7.11 -13.89
N ILE A 230 14.60 -7.88 -13.06
CA ILE A 230 15.67 -7.33 -12.21
C ILE A 230 16.82 -6.74 -13.06
N ARG A 231 17.21 -7.42 -14.14
CA ARG A 231 18.24 -6.91 -15.07
C ARG A 231 17.82 -5.60 -15.75
N ALA A 232 16.55 -5.46 -16.09
CA ALA A 232 16.02 -4.27 -16.76
C ALA A 232 15.83 -3.06 -15.80
N ALA A 233 15.73 -3.29 -14.51
CA ALA A 233 15.48 -2.26 -13.49
C ALA A 233 16.75 -1.70 -12.82
N ARG A 234 17.92 -1.96 -13.42
CA ARG A 234 19.24 -1.43 -12.99
C ARG A 234 19.51 -0.02 -13.49
#